data_ac88f895c4b5b6f1f76c7a269e7c0a17
#
_entry.id   ac88f895c4b5b6f1f76c7a269e7c0a17
#
_cell.length_a   1.000
_cell.length_b   1.000
_cell.length_c   1.000
_cell.angle_alpha   90.00
_cell.angle_beta   90.00
_cell.angle_gamma   90.00
#
_symmetry.space_group_name_H-M   'P 1'
#
loop_
_entity.id
_entity.type
_entity.pdbx_description
1 polymer ?
#
loop_
_entity_poly.entity_id
_entity_poly.type
_entity_poly.pdbx_seq_one_letter_code
_entity_poly.pdbx_strand_id
1 'polypeptide(L)'
;MRLRDILSLAAHNLRESPLRTALCALSVAVGSGALLLILSIGLYGQKQVDVGLQTLGVSGLSVYTESGHAGTILLAALADEIEQDVDGIRTLMPIKAQSGTVRVGHTTEHAVLLGADERLGEVMQMEMLAGTLPNAWQCANAEPVAVVGDDLAQTLYRRTNITGRQIRLKVNGTDRYFTVCGVVRAQTGAFGGMLSAVAPHLVYVPYACIASQTERTDQVFVQCISQADTASVSSQIEKYLTDRQQVRGVHVQNMSGAVQTVQQLAEMGIGLFAAVGAVTLFVALIGVMGSMLAAAHEKTGEIGILLALGAQPHDIRRTFLLQAVLLCLFGGIVGLAAAGALLHFGAALLLPEGRVFVGLLILSTLSGAAAGLLPAVRAAALNPIDAICK
;
A
#
# COMPACT_ATOMS: atom_id res chain seq x y z
N MET A 1 -19.23 47.91 -4.83
CA MET A 1 -17.75 47.93 -4.82
C MET A 1 -17.19 47.15 -6.00
N ARG A 2 -16.04 47.59 -6.57
CA ARG A 2 -15.36 46.79 -7.63
C ARG A 2 -14.64 45.60 -7.02
N LEU A 3 -14.49 44.53 -7.77
CA LEU A 3 -13.86 43.27 -7.28
C LEU A 3 -12.43 43.50 -6.77
N ARG A 4 -11.71 44.45 -7.36
CA ARG A 4 -10.37 44.88 -6.94
C ARG A 4 -10.37 45.53 -5.55
N ASP A 5 -11.38 46.31 -5.23
CA ASP A 5 -11.50 47.02 -3.95
C ASP A 5 -11.78 46.01 -2.83
N ILE A 6 -12.63 44.99 -3.11
CA ILE A 6 -12.96 43.90 -2.19
C ILE A 6 -11.70 43.06 -1.89
N LEU A 7 -10.89 42.74 -2.93
CA LEU A 7 -9.65 42.00 -2.78
C LEU A 7 -8.62 42.78 -1.96
N SER A 8 -8.48 44.10 -2.25
CA SER A 8 -7.54 44.96 -1.52
C SER A 8 -7.95 45.10 -0.05
N LEU A 9 -9.24 45.25 0.23
CA LEU A 9 -9.77 45.36 1.60
C LEU A 9 -9.59 44.02 2.35
N ALA A 10 -9.86 42.88 1.73
CA ALA A 10 -9.64 41.57 2.32
C ALA A 10 -8.17 41.33 2.66
N ALA A 11 -7.24 41.68 1.75
CA ALA A 11 -5.81 41.56 1.97
C ALA A 11 -5.29 42.53 3.06
N HIS A 12 -5.82 43.73 3.11
CA HIS A 12 -5.49 44.71 4.14
C HIS A 12 -5.91 44.23 5.54
N ASN A 13 -7.13 43.73 5.67
CA ASN A 13 -7.64 43.14 6.90
C ASN A 13 -6.80 41.98 7.44
N LEU A 14 -6.25 41.14 6.55
CA LEU A 14 -5.33 40.06 6.94
C LEU A 14 -4.00 40.60 7.48
N ARG A 15 -3.53 41.74 7.01
CA ARG A 15 -2.26 42.35 7.44
C ARG A 15 -2.39 43.11 8.77
N GLU A 16 -3.55 43.62 9.12
CA GLU A 16 -3.78 44.38 10.37
C GLU A 16 -3.68 43.52 11.62
N SER A 17 -4.02 42.21 11.51
CA SER A 17 -3.89 41.25 12.64
C SER A 17 -2.98 40.06 12.28
N PRO A 18 -1.65 40.29 12.17
CA PRO A 18 -0.73 39.29 11.62
C PRO A 18 -0.64 38.02 12.47
N LEU A 19 -0.66 38.15 13.81
CA LEU A 19 -0.57 36.98 14.71
C LEU A 19 -1.79 36.07 14.57
N ARG A 20 -3.00 36.64 14.53
CA ARG A 20 -4.26 35.92 14.34
C ARG A 20 -4.30 35.20 12.98
N THR A 21 -3.97 35.94 11.93
CA THR A 21 -3.89 35.40 10.56
C THR A 21 -2.90 34.28 10.47
N ALA A 22 -1.71 34.43 11.08
CA ALA A 22 -0.69 33.37 11.10
C ALA A 22 -1.14 32.11 11.85
N LEU A 23 -1.79 32.27 13.02
CA LEU A 23 -2.30 31.12 13.79
C LEU A 23 -3.40 30.38 13.03
N CYS A 24 -4.31 31.09 12.37
CA CYS A 24 -5.35 30.48 11.55
C CYS A 24 -4.78 29.78 10.32
N ALA A 25 -3.84 30.44 9.62
CA ALA A 25 -3.15 29.83 8.49
C ALA A 25 -2.35 28.58 8.90
N LEU A 26 -1.69 28.62 10.06
CA LEU A 26 -0.98 27.47 10.62
C LEU A 26 -1.92 26.30 10.92
N SER A 27 -3.09 26.58 11.51
CA SER A 27 -4.09 25.53 11.79
C SER A 27 -4.56 24.84 10.51
N VAL A 28 -4.85 25.63 9.44
CA VAL A 28 -5.21 25.10 8.13
C VAL A 28 -4.02 24.34 7.49
N ALA A 29 -2.80 24.88 7.63
CA ALA A 29 -1.59 24.22 7.12
C ALA A 29 -1.36 22.85 7.77
N VAL A 30 -1.51 22.74 9.08
CA VAL A 30 -1.40 21.46 9.79
C VAL A 30 -2.50 20.49 9.32
N GLY A 31 -3.75 20.95 9.21
CA GLY A 31 -4.87 20.11 8.77
C GLY A 31 -4.69 19.59 7.33
N SER A 32 -4.36 20.45 6.38
CA SER A 32 -4.14 20.08 4.98
C SER A 32 -2.86 19.26 4.78
N GLY A 33 -1.80 19.60 5.50
CA GLY A 33 -0.54 18.86 5.49
C GLY A 33 -0.68 17.44 6.05
N ALA A 34 -1.39 17.29 7.17
CA ALA A 34 -1.70 15.97 7.75
C ALA A 34 -2.50 15.10 6.79
N LEU A 35 -3.51 15.65 6.11
CA LEU A 35 -4.27 14.95 5.08
C LEU A 35 -3.38 14.47 3.93
N LEU A 36 -2.46 15.31 3.45
CA LEU A 36 -1.53 14.92 2.38
C LEU A 36 -0.62 13.77 2.84
N LEU A 37 -0.03 13.85 4.04
CA LEU A 37 0.83 12.80 4.58
C LEU A 37 0.09 11.46 4.70
N ILE A 38 -1.12 11.48 5.26
CA ILE A 38 -1.94 10.29 5.46
C ILE A 38 -2.30 9.65 4.13
N LEU A 39 -2.79 10.43 3.16
CA LEU A 39 -3.15 9.91 1.84
C LEU A 39 -1.93 9.39 1.08
N SER A 40 -0.78 10.06 1.19
CA SER A 40 0.45 9.63 0.54
C SER A 40 0.93 8.29 1.07
N ILE A 41 0.96 8.11 2.40
CA ILE A 41 1.35 6.85 3.04
C ILE A 41 0.35 5.75 2.66
N GLY A 42 -0.95 6.05 2.65
CA GLY A 42 -2.00 5.11 2.28
C GLY A 42 -1.88 4.62 0.83
N LEU A 43 -1.77 5.54 -0.12
CA LEU A 43 -1.64 5.21 -1.54
C LEU A 43 -0.33 4.47 -1.85
N TYR A 44 0.76 4.83 -1.17
CA TYR A 44 2.02 4.11 -1.31
C TYR A 44 1.92 2.69 -0.73
N GLY A 45 1.31 2.53 0.44
CA GLY A 45 1.07 1.23 1.06
C GLY A 45 0.25 0.31 0.15
N GLN A 46 -0.82 0.83 -0.44
CA GLN A 46 -1.65 0.10 -1.41
C GLN A 46 -0.83 -0.34 -2.64
N LYS A 47 -0.03 0.57 -3.21
CA LYS A 47 0.84 0.23 -4.34
C LYS A 47 1.88 -0.83 -4.01
N GLN A 48 2.44 -0.81 -2.79
CA GLN A 48 3.38 -1.83 -2.32
C GLN A 48 2.70 -3.20 -2.13
N VAL A 49 1.47 -3.20 -1.65
CA VAL A 49 0.66 -4.43 -1.56
C VAL A 49 0.42 -4.97 -2.98
N ASP A 50 -0.01 -4.14 -3.93
CA ASP A 50 -0.28 -4.56 -5.31
C ASP A 50 0.97 -5.13 -6.01
N VAL A 51 2.13 -4.49 -5.83
CA VAL A 51 3.42 -4.98 -6.38
C VAL A 51 3.82 -6.29 -5.68
N GLY A 52 3.69 -6.38 -4.37
CA GLY A 52 4.01 -7.60 -3.63
C GLY A 52 3.13 -8.78 -4.04
N LEU A 53 1.88 -8.52 -4.37
CA LEU A 53 0.92 -9.52 -4.82
C LEU A 53 1.17 -9.97 -6.26
N GLN A 54 1.57 -9.08 -7.14
CA GLN A 54 1.95 -9.42 -8.52
C GLN A 54 3.18 -10.34 -8.55
N THR A 55 4.15 -10.12 -7.66
CA THR A 55 5.33 -10.98 -7.54
C THR A 55 5.03 -12.37 -6.97
N LEU A 56 3.90 -12.56 -6.29
CA LEU A 56 3.46 -13.86 -5.77
C LEU A 56 2.60 -14.66 -6.76
N GLY A 57 2.46 -14.22 -8.03
CA GLY A 57 1.66 -14.92 -9.03
C GLY A 57 0.17 -14.98 -8.67
N VAL A 58 -0.42 -13.84 -8.34
CA VAL A 58 -1.73 -13.65 -7.68
C VAL A 58 -2.95 -14.25 -8.42
N SER A 59 -2.82 -14.72 -9.63
CA SER A 59 -3.89 -15.45 -10.36
C SER A 59 -3.92 -16.93 -10.02
N GLY A 60 -3.41 -17.34 -8.83
CA GLY A 60 -3.20 -18.72 -8.47
C GLY A 60 -4.19 -19.26 -7.45
N LEU A 61 -4.49 -20.54 -7.63
CA LEU A 61 -5.14 -21.37 -6.63
C LEU A 61 -4.06 -22.19 -5.92
N SER A 62 -4.22 -22.37 -4.63
CA SER A 62 -3.42 -23.30 -3.84
C SER A 62 -4.28 -24.51 -3.50
N VAL A 63 -3.87 -25.66 -3.97
CA VAL A 63 -4.52 -26.95 -3.67
C VAL A 63 -3.69 -27.65 -2.61
N TYR A 64 -4.27 -27.89 -1.45
CA TYR A 64 -3.64 -28.61 -0.36
C TYR A 64 -4.62 -29.61 0.26
N THR A 65 -4.07 -30.58 0.97
CA THR A 65 -4.86 -31.61 1.64
C THR A 65 -4.64 -31.51 3.14
N GLU A 66 -5.71 -31.76 3.90
CA GLU A 66 -5.65 -31.71 5.34
C GLU A 66 -4.75 -32.82 5.89
N SER A 67 -3.78 -32.45 6.72
CA SER A 67 -2.82 -33.38 7.31
C SER A 67 -3.54 -34.41 8.19
N GLY A 68 -3.50 -35.68 7.80
CA GLY A 68 -4.02 -36.78 8.64
C GLY A 68 -4.83 -37.86 7.91
N HIS A 69 -5.26 -37.66 6.68
CA HIS A 69 -6.01 -38.70 5.94
C HIS A 69 -5.08 -39.64 5.18
N ALA A 70 -5.16 -40.93 5.49
CA ALA A 70 -4.31 -42.00 4.96
C ALA A 70 -4.50 -42.34 3.47
N GLY A 71 -5.17 -41.49 2.71
CA GLY A 71 -5.43 -41.66 1.27
C GLY A 71 -4.94 -40.51 0.39
N THR A 72 -4.16 -39.61 0.93
CA THR A 72 -3.74 -38.41 0.19
C THR A 72 -2.62 -38.77 -0.78
N ILE A 73 -2.97 -38.83 -2.01
CA ILE A 73 -2.15 -39.21 -3.15
C ILE A 73 -1.26 -38.04 -3.58
N LEU A 74 -0.11 -38.37 -4.09
CA LEU A 74 0.79 -37.61 -4.90
C LEU A 74 0.09 -36.59 -5.81
N LEU A 75 -0.26 -35.44 -5.26
CA LEU A 75 -0.73 -34.33 -6.09
C LEU A 75 0.30 -33.94 -7.15
N ALA A 76 1.59 -34.18 -6.89
CA ALA A 76 2.65 -33.94 -7.86
C ALA A 76 2.55 -34.87 -9.10
N ALA A 77 2.16 -36.13 -8.93
CA ALA A 77 1.97 -37.06 -10.05
C ALA A 77 0.68 -36.79 -10.83
N LEU A 78 -0.30 -36.18 -10.18
CA LEU A 78 -1.57 -35.79 -10.80
C LEU A 78 -1.50 -34.41 -11.47
N ALA A 79 -0.42 -33.67 -11.29
CA ALA A 79 -0.27 -32.34 -11.82
C ALA A 79 -0.50 -32.30 -13.34
N ASP A 80 0.19 -33.19 -14.05
CA ASP A 80 0.12 -33.23 -15.51
C ASP A 80 -1.27 -33.72 -16.02
N GLU A 81 -1.94 -34.59 -15.27
CA GLU A 81 -3.30 -35.06 -15.62
C GLU A 81 -4.34 -33.94 -15.40
N ILE A 82 -4.22 -33.21 -14.29
CA ILE A 82 -5.14 -32.08 -13.99
C ILE A 82 -4.96 -30.96 -15.01
N GLU A 83 -3.72 -30.67 -15.44
CA GLU A 83 -3.43 -29.62 -16.43
C GLU A 83 -4.06 -29.96 -17.81
N GLN A 84 -4.18 -31.24 -18.14
CA GLN A 84 -4.81 -31.72 -19.38
C GLN A 84 -6.34 -31.78 -19.33
N ASP A 85 -6.91 -32.13 -18.19
CA ASP A 85 -8.35 -32.42 -18.03
C ASP A 85 -9.19 -31.22 -17.54
N VAL A 86 -8.56 -30.17 -17.04
CA VAL A 86 -9.23 -28.98 -16.49
C VAL A 86 -8.93 -27.75 -17.35
N ASP A 87 -9.96 -27.19 -17.97
CA ASP A 87 -9.84 -25.98 -18.78
C ASP A 87 -9.60 -24.74 -17.90
N GLY A 88 -8.77 -23.82 -18.40
CA GLY A 88 -8.52 -22.54 -17.74
C GLY A 88 -7.25 -22.52 -16.86
N ILE A 89 -6.51 -23.62 -16.78
CA ILE A 89 -5.20 -23.71 -16.13
C ILE A 89 -4.12 -23.26 -17.12
N ARG A 90 -3.23 -22.38 -16.69
CA ARG A 90 -2.03 -22.00 -17.45
C ARG A 90 -0.86 -22.89 -17.10
N THR A 91 -0.64 -23.09 -15.80
CA THR A 91 0.49 -23.87 -15.27
C THR A 91 0.12 -24.42 -13.90
N LEU A 92 0.54 -25.63 -13.65
CA LEU A 92 0.36 -26.31 -12.38
C LEU A 92 1.74 -26.75 -11.86
N MET A 93 2.09 -26.36 -10.63
CA MET A 93 3.41 -26.58 -10.07
C MET A 93 3.31 -27.15 -8.66
N PRO A 94 3.94 -28.32 -8.37
CA PRO A 94 4.04 -28.82 -7.02
C PRO A 94 5.01 -27.97 -6.22
N ILE A 95 4.64 -27.63 -4.99
CA ILE A 95 5.47 -26.88 -4.05
C ILE A 95 5.56 -27.64 -2.74
N LYS A 96 6.77 -27.72 -2.20
CA LYS A 96 7.02 -28.20 -0.84
C LYS A 96 7.84 -27.18 -0.09
N ALA A 97 7.33 -26.72 1.05
CA ALA A 97 8.04 -25.81 1.93
C ALA A 97 8.58 -26.58 3.15
N GLN A 98 9.84 -26.36 3.48
CA GLN A 98 10.47 -26.97 4.65
C GLN A 98 11.34 -25.94 5.37
N SER A 99 11.20 -25.84 6.68
CA SER A 99 12.16 -25.09 7.49
C SER A 99 13.50 -25.80 7.52
N GLY A 100 14.56 -25.03 7.30
CA GLY A 100 15.93 -25.57 7.29
C GLY A 100 16.94 -24.54 7.77
N THR A 101 18.20 -24.94 7.73
CA THR A 101 19.32 -24.03 8.01
C THR A 101 20.28 -24.02 6.83
N VAL A 102 20.78 -22.83 6.54
CA VAL A 102 21.85 -22.62 5.56
C VAL A 102 23.15 -22.36 6.29
N ARG A 103 24.20 -23.11 5.97
CA ARG A 103 25.51 -22.96 6.61
C ARG A 103 26.61 -22.73 5.58
N VAL A 104 27.44 -21.73 5.85
CA VAL A 104 28.67 -21.47 5.12
C VAL A 104 29.77 -21.14 6.12
N GLY A 105 30.80 -21.99 6.18
CA GLY A 105 31.85 -21.85 7.19
C GLY A 105 31.29 -21.95 8.60
N HIS A 106 31.43 -20.84 9.36
CA HIS A 106 30.92 -20.73 10.73
C HIS A 106 29.58 -20.01 10.83
N THR A 107 29.07 -19.42 9.74
CA THR A 107 27.79 -18.71 9.70
C THR A 107 26.67 -19.69 9.45
N THR A 108 25.64 -19.65 10.27
CA THR A 108 24.42 -20.47 10.14
C THR A 108 23.23 -19.56 10.23
N GLU A 109 22.37 -19.62 9.21
CA GLU A 109 21.15 -18.84 9.11
C GLU A 109 19.94 -19.75 8.97
N HIS A 110 18.82 -19.31 9.51
CA HIS A 110 17.54 -19.99 9.32
C HIS A 110 16.94 -19.59 7.98
N ALA A 111 16.48 -20.58 7.23
CA ALA A 111 15.85 -20.35 5.93
C ALA A 111 14.67 -21.28 5.73
N VAL A 112 13.71 -20.86 4.92
CA VAL A 112 12.69 -21.74 4.38
C VAL A 112 13.18 -22.24 3.01
N LEU A 113 13.29 -23.55 2.91
CA LEU A 113 13.62 -24.25 1.66
C LEU A 113 12.32 -24.48 0.90
N LEU A 114 12.24 -23.95 -0.31
CA LEU A 114 11.10 -24.10 -1.19
C LEU A 114 11.49 -25.02 -2.36
N GLY A 115 10.93 -26.22 -2.35
CA GLY A 115 11.06 -27.16 -3.47
C GLY A 115 10.06 -26.81 -4.55
N ALA A 116 10.55 -26.58 -5.76
CA ALA A 116 9.75 -26.25 -6.93
C ALA A 116 10.36 -26.85 -8.20
N ASP A 117 9.61 -26.83 -9.29
CA ASP A 117 10.09 -27.27 -10.60
C ASP A 117 10.62 -26.08 -11.45
N GLU A 118 10.93 -26.33 -12.72
CA GLU A 118 11.46 -25.32 -13.65
C GLU A 118 10.48 -24.20 -13.95
N ARG A 119 9.17 -24.40 -13.71
CA ARG A 119 8.10 -23.42 -13.95
C ARG A 119 8.08 -22.30 -12.89
N LEU A 120 8.91 -22.41 -11.86
CA LEU A 120 9.01 -21.44 -10.76
C LEU A 120 9.18 -20.00 -11.25
N GLY A 121 10.01 -19.79 -12.29
CA GLY A 121 10.28 -18.46 -12.84
C GLY A 121 9.07 -17.81 -13.51
N GLU A 122 8.24 -18.62 -14.16
CA GLU A 122 7.01 -18.15 -14.82
C GLU A 122 5.93 -17.82 -13.79
N VAL A 123 5.83 -18.64 -12.74
CA VAL A 123 4.82 -18.51 -11.70
C VAL A 123 5.13 -17.35 -10.76
N MET A 124 6.38 -17.20 -10.32
CA MET A 124 6.75 -16.24 -9.28
C MET A 124 7.36 -14.93 -9.80
N GLN A 125 7.47 -14.72 -11.11
CA GLN A 125 8.03 -13.50 -11.74
C GLN A 125 9.29 -12.97 -11.03
N MET A 126 10.25 -13.86 -10.76
CA MET A 126 11.46 -13.54 -10.00
C MET A 126 12.40 -12.63 -10.80
N GLU A 127 12.89 -11.56 -10.18
CA GLU A 127 13.95 -10.73 -10.74
C GLU A 127 15.32 -11.39 -10.46
N MET A 128 15.91 -11.96 -11.51
CA MET A 128 17.24 -12.55 -11.42
C MET A 128 18.31 -11.45 -11.38
N LEU A 129 19.17 -11.48 -10.36
CA LEU A 129 20.31 -10.57 -10.22
C LEU A 129 21.58 -11.19 -10.79
N ALA A 130 21.73 -12.51 -10.68
CA ALA A 130 22.86 -13.24 -11.22
C ALA A 130 22.51 -14.70 -11.44
N GLY A 131 23.14 -15.34 -12.44
CA GLY A 131 22.93 -16.75 -12.75
C GLY A 131 21.59 -17.05 -13.44
N THR A 132 21.11 -18.28 -13.28
CA THR A 132 19.87 -18.78 -13.90
C THR A 132 19.07 -19.61 -12.91
N LEU A 133 17.77 -19.78 -13.21
CA LEU A 133 16.95 -20.77 -12.51
C LEU A 133 17.35 -22.20 -12.90
N PRO A 134 17.06 -23.20 -12.06
CA PRO A 134 17.26 -24.61 -12.40
C PRO A 134 16.47 -24.97 -13.66
N ASN A 135 17.10 -25.69 -14.57
CA ASN A 135 16.45 -26.17 -15.78
C ASN A 135 15.69 -27.48 -15.55
N ALA A 136 14.86 -27.89 -16.53
CA ALA A 136 14.05 -29.09 -16.44
C ALA A 136 14.87 -30.36 -16.13
N TRP A 137 16.08 -30.50 -16.72
CA TRP A 137 16.96 -31.63 -16.47
C TRP A 137 17.46 -31.66 -15.02
N GLN A 138 17.86 -30.52 -14.48
CA GLN A 138 18.31 -30.38 -13.09
C GLN A 138 17.19 -30.68 -12.10
N CYS A 139 15.98 -30.21 -12.40
CA CYS A 139 14.81 -30.48 -11.58
C CYS A 139 14.43 -31.96 -11.60
N ALA A 140 14.42 -32.60 -12.78
CA ALA A 140 14.05 -33.99 -12.94
C ALA A 140 15.07 -34.95 -12.30
N ASN A 141 16.36 -34.61 -12.36
CA ASN A 141 17.44 -35.45 -11.82
C ASN A 141 17.81 -35.16 -10.35
N ALA A 142 17.03 -34.30 -9.66
CA ALA A 142 17.30 -33.88 -8.28
C ALA A 142 18.75 -33.37 -8.10
N GLU A 143 19.25 -32.59 -9.08
CA GLU A 143 20.59 -32.04 -8.98
C GLU A 143 20.65 -31.07 -7.80
N PRO A 144 21.70 -31.15 -6.95
CA PRO A 144 21.79 -30.30 -5.76
C PRO A 144 22.19 -28.85 -6.14
N VAL A 145 21.29 -28.15 -6.78
CA VAL A 145 21.41 -26.74 -7.10
C VAL A 145 20.42 -25.90 -6.29
N ALA A 146 20.77 -24.64 -6.03
CA ALA A 146 19.95 -23.75 -5.24
C ALA A 146 19.94 -22.33 -5.83
N VAL A 147 18.77 -21.66 -5.73
CA VAL A 147 18.64 -20.22 -5.96
C VAL A 147 18.38 -19.55 -4.63
N VAL A 148 19.10 -18.46 -4.35
CA VAL A 148 19.06 -17.76 -3.06
C VAL A 148 18.68 -16.31 -3.24
N GLY A 149 18.11 -15.71 -2.21
CA GLY A 149 17.88 -14.27 -2.16
C GLY A 149 19.21 -13.49 -2.00
N ASP A 150 19.25 -12.28 -2.50
CA ASP A 150 20.44 -11.39 -2.38
C ASP A 150 20.72 -11.00 -0.92
N ASP A 151 19.71 -10.94 -0.06
CA ASP A 151 19.82 -10.75 1.39
C ASP A 151 20.63 -11.87 2.05
N LEU A 152 20.30 -13.13 1.71
CA LEU A 152 21.04 -14.29 2.20
C LEU A 152 22.46 -14.35 1.61
N ALA A 153 22.61 -14.01 0.33
CA ALA A 153 23.90 -13.94 -0.33
C ALA A 153 24.83 -12.93 0.35
N GLN A 154 24.31 -11.76 0.69
CA GLN A 154 25.05 -10.73 1.43
C GLN A 154 25.40 -11.17 2.86
N THR A 155 24.48 -11.82 3.55
CA THR A 155 24.71 -12.32 4.92
C THR A 155 25.80 -13.39 4.94
N LEU A 156 25.77 -14.34 4.01
CA LEU A 156 26.69 -15.48 3.97
C LEU A 156 28.08 -15.13 3.41
N TYR A 157 28.14 -14.34 2.34
CA TYR A 157 29.37 -14.08 1.58
C TYR A 157 29.72 -12.60 1.46
N ARG A 158 28.90 -11.68 1.98
CA ARG A 158 29.02 -10.22 1.82
C ARG A 158 29.12 -9.78 0.36
N ARG A 159 28.49 -10.51 -0.53
CA ARG A 159 28.46 -10.28 -1.98
C ARG A 159 27.11 -10.65 -2.53
N THR A 160 26.61 -9.91 -3.52
CA THR A 160 25.36 -10.21 -4.19
C THR A 160 25.49 -11.38 -5.16
N ASN A 161 26.59 -11.45 -5.92
CA ASN A 161 26.81 -12.56 -6.84
C ASN A 161 27.65 -13.67 -6.18
N ILE A 162 27.00 -14.80 -5.90
CA ILE A 162 27.59 -16.00 -5.32
C ILE A 162 27.34 -17.26 -6.17
N THR A 163 27.03 -17.07 -7.46
CA THR A 163 26.84 -18.19 -8.39
C THR A 163 28.08 -19.08 -8.44
N GLY A 164 27.87 -20.40 -8.50
CA GLY A 164 28.94 -21.41 -8.47
C GLY A 164 29.51 -21.69 -7.08
N ARG A 165 29.10 -20.96 -6.02
CA ARG A 165 29.51 -21.27 -4.65
C ARG A 165 28.67 -22.38 -4.05
N GLN A 166 29.26 -23.15 -3.15
CA GLN A 166 28.59 -24.23 -2.42
C GLN A 166 28.07 -23.71 -1.08
N ILE A 167 26.81 -24.01 -0.79
CA ILE A 167 26.17 -23.79 0.49
C ILE A 167 25.75 -25.18 1.08
N ARG A 168 25.75 -25.27 2.39
CA ARG A 168 25.25 -26.45 3.08
C ARG A 168 23.85 -26.19 3.55
N LEU A 169 22.90 -27.00 3.06
CA LEU A 169 21.49 -26.93 3.45
C LEU A 169 21.14 -28.17 4.28
N LYS A 170 20.36 -27.95 5.33
CA LYS A 170 19.80 -29.07 6.11
C LYS A 170 18.43 -29.43 5.52
N VAL A 171 18.41 -30.53 4.76
CA VAL A 171 17.22 -31.07 4.07
C VAL A 171 16.81 -32.38 4.75
N ASN A 172 15.56 -32.50 5.18
CA ASN A 172 15.03 -33.70 5.84
C ASN A 172 15.92 -34.18 7.02
N GLY A 173 16.46 -33.22 7.79
CA GLY A 173 17.34 -33.49 8.92
C GLY A 173 18.80 -33.79 8.55
N THR A 174 19.13 -33.93 7.26
CA THR A 174 20.48 -34.29 6.77
C THR A 174 21.15 -33.08 6.11
N ASP A 175 22.42 -32.87 6.42
CA ASP A 175 23.23 -31.84 5.78
C ASP A 175 23.63 -32.26 4.36
N ARG A 176 23.28 -31.48 3.35
CA ARG A 176 23.63 -31.70 1.95
C ARG A 176 24.27 -30.44 1.35
N TYR A 177 25.19 -30.58 0.43
CA TYR A 177 25.82 -29.48 -0.29
C TYR A 177 25.01 -29.16 -1.55
N PHE A 178 24.73 -27.87 -1.74
CA PHE A 178 24.05 -27.34 -2.92
C PHE A 178 24.95 -26.30 -3.58
N THR A 179 24.97 -26.30 -4.91
CA THR A 179 25.66 -25.26 -5.69
C THR A 179 24.68 -24.15 -6.01
N VAL A 180 25.03 -22.93 -5.72
CA VAL A 180 24.18 -21.77 -6.04
C VAL A 180 24.22 -21.56 -7.56
N CYS A 181 23.12 -21.80 -8.25
CA CYS A 181 22.96 -21.57 -9.69
C CYS A 181 22.44 -20.17 -10.02
N GLY A 182 21.73 -19.53 -9.09
CA GLY A 182 21.20 -18.19 -9.29
C GLY A 182 21.01 -17.41 -8.00
N VAL A 183 20.99 -16.10 -8.14
CA VAL A 183 20.64 -15.14 -7.08
C VAL A 183 19.50 -14.30 -7.56
N VAL A 184 18.42 -14.25 -6.77
CA VAL A 184 17.23 -13.45 -7.03
C VAL A 184 17.18 -12.26 -6.08
N ARG A 185 16.51 -11.20 -6.49
CA ARG A 185 16.21 -10.09 -5.59
C ARG A 185 15.30 -10.58 -4.48
N ALA A 186 15.71 -10.40 -3.22
CA ALA A 186 14.83 -10.67 -2.09
C ALA A 186 13.60 -9.77 -2.19
N GLN A 187 12.44 -10.27 -1.82
CA GLN A 187 11.21 -9.50 -1.85
C GLN A 187 11.33 -8.35 -0.84
N THR A 188 11.58 -7.15 -1.35
CA THR A 188 11.66 -5.92 -0.58
C THR A 188 10.31 -5.20 -0.67
N GLY A 189 9.74 -4.84 0.47
CA GLY A 189 8.45 -4.14 0.57
C GLY A 189 7.76 -4.47 1.88
N ALA A 190 6.63 -3.85 2.13
CA ALA A 190 5.86 -4.08 3.36
C ALA A 190 5.49 -5.56 3.54
N PHE A 191 5.20 -6.25 2.44
CA PHE A 191 4.89 -7.67 2.44
C PHE A 191 6.16 -8.55 2.60
N GLY A 192 7.27 -8.18 1.97
CA GLY A 192 8.56 -8.83 2.18
C GLY A 192 9.04 -8.70 3.63
N GLY A 193 8.85 -7.54 4.26
CA GLY A 193 9.14 -7.34 5.68
C GLY A 193 8.26 -8.17 6.60
N MET A 194 6.99 -8.38 6.26
CA MET A 194 6.08 -9.25 7.02
C MET A 194 6.44 -10.73 6.83
N LEU A 195 6.81 -11.13 5.62
CA LEU A 195 7.25 -12.50 5.31
C LEU A 195 8.61 -12.80 5.93
N SER A 196 9.53 -11.84 5.95
CA SER A 196 10.85 -11.98 6.57
C SER A 196 10.80 -12.13 8.10
N ALA A 197 9.74 -11.67 8.74
CA ALA A 197 9.50 -11.92 10.17
C ALA A 197 9.17 -13.39 10.46
N VAL A 198 8.57 -14.11 9.50
CA VAL A 198 8.17 -15.52 9.61
C VAL A 198 9.21 -16.43 8.94
N ALA A 199 9.77 -16.00 7.80
CA ALA A 199 10.76 -16.71 7.00
C ALA A 199 11.84 -15.72 6.53
N PRO A 200 12.88 -15.49 7.33
CA PRO A 200 13.87 -14.44 7.06
C PRO A 200 14.61 -14.63 5.73
N HIS A 201 14.83 -15.89 5.32
CA HIS A 201 15.51 -16.20 4.07
C HIS A 201 14.78 -17.31 3.31
N LEU A 202 14.59 -17.12 2.00
CA LEU A 202 14.03 -18.11 1.10
C LEU A 202 15.16 -18.70 0.24
N VAL A 203 15.18 -20.03 0.14
CA VAL A 203 16.09 -20.79 -0.72
C VAL A 203 15.27 -21.72 -1.59
N TYR A 204 15.38 -21.55 -2.89
CA TYR A 204 14.68 -22.40 -3.85
C TYR A 204 15.58 -23.52 -4.30
N VAL A 205 15.07 -24.73 -4.32
CA VAL A 205 15.79 -25.94 -4.75
C VAL A 205 14.85 -26.80 -5.61
N PRO A 206 15.37 -27.69 -6.45
CA PRO A 206 14.53 -28.63 -7.19
C PRO A 206 13.62 -29.41 -6.24
N TYR A 207 12.33 -29.54 -6.62
CA TYR A 207 11.32 -30.24 -5.82
C TYR A 207 11.78 -31.65 -5.41
N ALA A 208 12.38 -32.39 -6.35
CA ALA A 208 12.90 -33.73 -6.12
C ALA A 208 14.04 -33.80 -5.09
N CYS A 209 14.69 -32.69 -4.73
CA CYS A 209 15.72 -32.64 -3.69
C CYS A 209 15.13 -32.68 -2.28
N ILE A 210 13.91 -32.13 -2.09
CA ILE A 210 13.24 -32.07 -0.79
C ILE A 210 12.20 -33.18 -0.65
N ALA A 211 11.44 -33.45 -1.73
CA ALA A 211 10.42 -34.48 -1.75
C ALA A 211 10.93 -35.74 -2.46
N SER A 212 10.69 -36.91 -1.89
CA SER A 212 10.78 -38.16 -2.63
C SER A 212 9.60 -38.25 -3.61
N GLN A 213 9.78 -38.89 -4.77
CA GLN A 213 8.70 -39.11 -5.75
C GLN A 213 7.49 -39.87 -5.16
N THR A 214 7.68 -40.54 -4.04
CA THR A 214 6.66 -41.29 -3.30
C THR A 214 6.11 -40.54 -2.10
N GLU A 215 6.66 -39.37 -1.76
CA GLU A 215 6.18 -38.54 -0.63
C GLU A 215 5.11 -37.56 -1.04
N ARG A 216 4.25 -37.26 -0.09
CA ARG A 216 3.12 -36.31 -0.23
C ARG A 216 3.63 -34.91 -0.53
N THR A 217 3.03 -34.28 -1.50
CA THR A 217 3.15 -32.85 -1.73
C THR A 217 2.38 -32.09 -0.67
N ASP A 218 2.96 -31.06 -0.08
CA ASP A 218 2.25 -30.21 0.88
C ASP A 218 1.21 -29.37 0.16
N GLN A 219 1.52 -28.94 -1.06
CA GLN A 219 0.75 -27.96 -1.78
C GLN A 219 1.02 -28.02 -3.29
N VAL A 220 0.00 -27.81 -4.09
CA VAL A 220 0.12 -27.58 -5.53
C VAL A 220 -0.36 -26.17 -5.84
N PHE A 221 0.48 -25.44 -6.53
CA PHE A 221 0.13 -24.11 -7.02
C PHE A 221 -0.42 -24.22 -8.44
N VAL A 222 -1.59 -23.62 -8.67
CA VAL A 222 -2.26 -23.61 -9.97
C VAL A 222 -2.38 -22.17 -10.43
N GLN A 223 -1.75 -21.84 -11.55
CA GLN A 223 -1.92 -20.55 -12.19
C GLN A 223 -3.04 -20.61 -13.21
N CYS A 224 -4.07 -19.77 -13.05
CA CYS A 224 -5.17 -19.67 -14.00
C CYS A 224 -4.82 -18.72 -15.16
N ILE A 225 -5.45 -18.95 -16.33
CA ILE A 225 -5.28 -18.06 -17.50
C ILE A 225 -5.89 -16.69 -17.23
N SER A 226 -7.03 -16.64 -16.53
CA SER A 226 -7.72 -15.40 -16.17
C SER A 226 -8.15 -15.42 -14.70
N GLN A 227 -8.12 -14.27 -14.05
CA GLN A 227 -8.65 -14.10 -12.69
C GLN A 227 -10.16 -14.37 -12.61
N ALA A 228 -10.91 -14.12 -13.68
CA ALA A 228 -12.35 -14.37 -13.73
C ALA A 228 -12.69 -15.86 -13.64
N ASP A 229 -11.77 -16.74 -14.07
CA ASP A 229 -12.00 -18.19 -14.14
C ASP A 229 -11.61 -18.92 -12.85
N THR A 230 -10.97 -18.26 -11.89
CA THR A 230 -10.46 -18.91 -10.68
C THR A 230 -11.52 -19.68 -9.89
N ALA A 231 -12.74 -19.16 -9.79
CA ALA A 231 -13.83 -19.84 -9.08
C ALA A 231 -14.31 -21.09 -9.84
N SER A 232 -14.37 -21.01 -11.16
CA SER A 232 -14.75 -22.12 -12.05
C SER A 232 -13.68 -23.21 -12.00
N VAL A 233 -12.41 -22.84 -12.17
CA VAL A 233 -11.26 -23.75 -12.11
C VAL A 233 -11.16 -24.41 -10.73
N SER A 234 -11.36 -23.66 -9.65
CA SER A 234 -11.39 -24.19 -8.28
C SER A 234 -12.42 -25.31 -8.12
N SER A 235 -13.67 -25.08 -8.57
CA SER A 235 -14.74 -26.08 -8.47
C SER A 235 -14.49 -27.29 -9.37
N GLN A 236 -13.88 -27.11 -10.54
CA GLN A 236 -13.52 -28.20 -11.44
C GLN A 236 -12.41 -29.07 -10.84
N ILE A 237 -11.36 -28.48 -10.26
CA ILE A 237 -10.28 -29.20 -9.59
C ILE A 237 -10.80 -29.98 -8.39
N GLU A 238 -11.63 -29.36 -7.55
CA GLU A 238 -12.23 -30.03 -6.39
C GLU A 238 -13.09 -31.23 -6.80
N LYS A 239 -13.91 -31.06 -7.83
CA LYS A 239 -14.72 -32.13 -8.39
C LYS A 239 -13.87 -33.24 -9.01
N TYR A 240 -12.84 -32.89 -9.79
CA TYR A 240 -11.93 -33.85 -10.40
C TYR A 240 -11.24 -34.73 -9.36
N LEU A 241 -10.71 -34.12 -8.31
CA LEU A 241 -10.00 -34.82 -7.23
C LEU A 241 -10.94 -35.66 -6.38
N THR A 242 -12.17 -35.20 -6.15
CA THR A 242 -13.16 -35.95 -5.35
C THR A 242 -13.76 -37.10 -6.12
N ASP A 243 -14.18 -36.90 -7.37
CA ASP A 243 -14.91 -37.88 -8.15
C ASP A 243 -14.02 -38.96 -8.79
N ARG A 244 -12.90 -38.57 -9.39
CA ARG A 244 -11.99 -39.50 -10.09
C ARG A 244 -10.95 -40.16 -9.18
N GLN A 245 -10.42 -39.42 -8.23
CA GLN A 245 -9.29 -39.89 -7.41
C GLN A 245 -9.70 -40.31 -6.00
N GLN A 246 -10.99 -40.11 -5.64
CA GLN A 246 -11.53 -40.39 -4.29
C GLN A 246 -10.69 -39.78 -3.15
N VAL A 247 -9.99 -38.66 -3.44
CA VAL A 247 -9.19 -37.93 -2.46
C VAL A 247 -10.12 -37.13 -1.57
N ARG A 248 -10.18 -37.47 -0.28
CA ARG A 248 -10.99 -36.73 0.71
C ARG A 248 -10.14 -35.66 1.39
N GLY A 249 -10.78 -34.54 1.74
CA GLY A 249 -10.10 -33.44 2.45
C GLY A 249 -9.19 -32.59 1.56
N VAL A 250 -9.51 -32.47 0.27
CA VAL A 250 -8.88 -31.51 -0.63
C VAL A 250 -9.49 -30.14 -0.38
N HIS A 251 -8.66 -29.16 -0.16
CA HIS A 251 -9.03 -27.76 -0.05
C HIS A 251 -8.40 -26.98 -1.20
N VAL A 252 -9.21 -26.35 -1.98
CA VAL A 252 -8.76 -25.42 -3.02
C VAL A 252 -8.93 -24.00 -2.49
N GLN A 253 -7.84 -23.40 -2.07
CA GLN A 253 -7.82 -22.03 -1.57
C GLN A 253 -7.46 -21.08 -2.70
N ASN A 254 -8.35 -20.15 -2.96
CA ASN A 254 -8.07 -19.08 -3.89
C ASN A 254 -7.14 -18.05 -3.23
N MET A 255 -5.92 -17.95 -3.69
CA MET A 255 -4.96 -16.97 -3.18
C MET A 255 -5.40 -15.55 -3.48
N SER A 256 -6.19 -15.32 -4.54
CA SER A 256 -6.77 -14.02 -4.81
C SER A 256 -7.77 -13.56 -3.72
N GLY A 257 -8.43 -14.50 -3.03
CA GLY A 257 -9.30 -14.19 -1.90
C GLY A 257 -8.52 -13.66 -0.68
N ALA A 258 -7.36 -14.25 -0.37
CA ALA A 258 -6.48 -13.74 0.69
C ALA A 258 -5.95 -12.35 0.34
N VAL A 259 -5.62 -12.14 -0.92
CA VAL A 259 -5.23 -10.84 -1.48
C VAL A 259 -6.33 -9.80 -1.33
N GLN A 260 -7.54 -10.13 -1.74
CA GLN A 260 -8.70 -9.24 -1.59
C GLN A 260 -8.91 -8.85 -0.12
N THR A 261 -8.76 -9.79 0.81
CA THR A 261 -8.85 -9.51 2.24
C THR A 261 -7.78 -8.52 2.70
N VAL A 262 -6.53 -8.68 2.26
CA VAL A 262 -5.44 -7.74 2.58
C VAL A 262 -5.70 -6.38 1.95
N GLN A 263 -6.16 -6.32 0.71
CA GLN A 263 -6.55 -5.07 0.06
C GLN A 263 -7.69 -4.38 0.79
N GLN A 264 -8.75 -5.11 1.17
CA GLN A 264 -9.85 -4.55 1.96
C GLN A 264 -9.40 -4.00 3.31
N LEU A 265 -8.51 -4.71 4.01
CA LEU A 265 -7.93 -4.23 5.27
C LEU A 265 -7.08 -2.97 5.06
N ALA A 266 -6.32 -2.91 3.98
CA ALA A 266 -5.54 -1.71 3.60
C ALA A 266 -6.47 -0.53 3.28
N GLU A 267 -7.53 -0.75 2.49
CA GLU A 267 -8.54 0.28 2.17
C GLU A 267 -9.26 0.78 3.42
N MET A 268 -9.66 -0.12 4.34
CA MET A 268 -10.23 0.25 5.63
C MET A 268 -9.25 1.10 6.46
N GLY A 269 -7.98 0.74 6.48
CA GLY A 269 -6.93 1.50 7.15
C GLY A 269 -6.80 2.91 6.59
N ILE A 270 -6.73 3.04 5.25
CA ILE A 270 -6.70 4.34 4.56
C ILE A 270 -7.95 5.16 4.89
N GLY A 271 -9.12 4.54 4.87
CA GLY A 271 -10.39 5.19 5.22
C GLY A 271 -10.41 5.74 6.65
N LEU A 272 -9.94 4.98 7.63
CA LEU A 272 -9.82 5.41 9.02
C LEU A 272 -8.86 6.60 9.16
N PHE A 273 -7.69 6.54 8.55
CA PHE A 273 -6.73 7.64 8.58
C PHE A 273 -7.26 8.88 7.86
N ALA A 274 -7.95 8.72 6.74
CA ALA A 274 -8.59 9.82 6.02
C ALA A 274 -9.68 10.48 6.88
N ALA A 275 -10.45 9.70 7.65
CA ALA A 275 -11.43 10.23 8.59
C ALA A 275 -10.77 11.07 9.70
N VAL A 276 -9.65 10.60 10.27
CA VAL A 276 -8.86 11.37 11.26
C VAL A 276 -8.35 12.68 10.64
N GLY A 277 -7.84 12.63 9.41
CA GLY A 277 -7.40 13.82 8.67
C GLY A 277 -8.55 14.81 8.40
N ALA A 278 -9.73 14.31 8.05
CA ALA A 278 -10.93 15.13 7.87
C ALA A 278 -11.37 15.81 9.17
N VAL A 279 -11.34 15.10 10.30
CA VAL A 279 -11.61 15.67 11.64
C VAL A 279 -10.61 16.77 11.97
N THR A 280 -9.32 16.56 11.70
CA THR A 280 -8.27 17.57 11.94
C THR A 280 -8.52 18.83 11.11
N LEU A 281 -8.87 18.68 9.83
CA LEU A 281 -9.24 19.81 8.98
C LEU A 281 -10.50 20.52 9.51
N PHE A 282 -11.51 19.76 9.94
CA PHE A 282 -12.74 20.32 10.49
C PHE A 282 -12.48 21.16 11.75
N VAL A 283 -11.63 20.69 12.66
CA VAL A 283 -11.20 21.45 13.85
C VAL A 283 -10.49 22.76 13.44
N ALA A 284 -9.61 22.69 12.43
CA ALA A 284 -8.95 23.89 11.89
C ALA A 284 -9.96 24.92 11.35
N LEU A 285 -11.02 24.47 10.68
CA LEU A 285 -12.07 25.34 10.14
C LEU A 285 -12.91 26.00 11.24
N ILE A 286 -13.17 25.31 12.34
CA ILE A 286 -13.81 25.91 13.53
C ILE A 286 -12.92 27.02 14.08
N GLY A 287 -11.61 26.82 14.12
CA GLY A 287 -10.65 27.85 14.52
C GLY A 287 -10.68 29.09 13.61
N VAL A 288 -10.73 28.87 12.28
CA VAL A 288 -10.89 29.97 11.30
C VAL A 288 -12.21 30.72 11.50
N MET A 289 -13.31 29.98 11.64
CA MET A 289 -14.64 30.57 11.87
C MET A 289 -14.67 31.40 13.15
N GLY A 290 -14.14 30.90 14.26
CA GLY A 290 -14.07 31.64 15.53
C GLY A 290 -13.21 32.89 15.43
N SER A 291 -12.08 32.82 14.80
CA SER A 291 -11.19 33.96 14.54
C SER A 291 -11.84 35.02 13.67
N MET A 292 -12.57 34.65 12.63
CA MET A 292 -13.27 35.58 11.76
C MET A 292 -14.47 36.23 12.46
N LEU A 293 -15.16 35.51 13.34
CA LEU A 293 -16.21 36.09 14.17
C LEU A 293 -15.64 37.17 15.12
N ALA A 294 -14.52 36.89 15.76
CA ALA A 294 -13.81 37.84 16.60
C ALA A 294 -13.38 39.09 15.80
N ALA A 295 -12.81 38.89 14.60
CA ALA A 295 -12.46 40.00 13.71
C ALA A 295 -13.67 40.84 13.29
N ALA A 296 -14.82 40.23 13.03
CA ALA A 296 -16.06 40.94 12.70
C ALA A 296 -16.56 41.79 13.88
N HIS A 297 -16.43 41.27 15.12
CA HIS A 297 -16.79 42.05 16.33
C HIS A 297 -15.85 43.24 16.57
N GLU A 298 -14.54 43.05 16.41
CA GLU A 298 -13.54 44.13 16.55
C GLU A 298 -13.75 45.24 15.52
N LYS A 299 -14.14 44.90 14.30
CA LYS A 299 -14.34 45.83 13.18
C LYS A 299 -15.78 46.31 13.04
N THR A 300 -16.63 46.14 14.06
CA THR A 300 -18.03 46.53 14.00
C THR A 300 -18.19 48.00 13.65
N GLY A 301 -17.38 48.91 14.23
CA GLY A 301 -17.42 50.34 13.93
C GLY A 301 -17.02 50.67 12.49
N GLU A 302 -15.97 50.04 11.95
CA GLU A 302 -15.55 50.23 10.55
C GLU A 302 -16.62 49.77 9.55
N ILE A 303 -17.24 48.60 9.86
CA ILE A 303 -18.34 48.04 9.07
C ILE A 303 -19.55 49.00 9.09
N GLY A 304 -19.86 49.58 10.26
CA GLY A 304 -20.92 50.58 10.41
C GLY A 304 -20.70 51.82 9.56
N ILE A 305 -19.47 52.35 9.54
CA ILE A 305 -19.10 53.49 8.71
C ILE A 305 -19.20 53.14 7.22
N LEU A 306 -18.75 51.98 6.79
CA LEU A 306 -18.86 51.55 5.40
C LEU A 306 -20.31 51.42 4.95
N LEU A 307 -21.18 50.88 5.80
CA LEU A 307 -22.63 50.82 5.53
C LEU A 307 -23.27 52.19 5.46
N ALA A 308 -22.88 53.12 6.33
CA ALA A 308 -23.36 54.51 6.32
C ALA A 308 -22.90 55.27 5.06
N LEU A 309 -21.73 54.95 4.51
CA LEU A 309 -21.22 55.51 3.25
C LEU A 309 -21.81 54.83 2.00
N GLY A 310 -22.78 53.90 2.16
CA GLY A 310 -23.54 53.30 1.06
C GLY A 310 -23.01 51.97 0.56
N ALA A 311 -22.11 51.33 1.29
CA ALA A 311 -21.75 49.93 0.98
C ALA A 311 -22.96 49.02 1.21
N GLN A 312 -23.15 48.07 0.30
CA GLN A 312 -24.28 47.13 0.43
C GLN A 312 -23.87 45.92 1.33
N PRO A 313 -24.82 45.35 2.08
CA PRO A 313 -24.50 44.15 2.93
C PRO A 313 -23.86 43.01 2.16
N HIS A 314 -24.17 42.84 0.89
CA HIS A 314 -23.56 41.83 0.06
C HIS A 314 -22.06 42.09 -0.23
N ASP A 315 -21.61 43.36 -0.23
CA ASP A 315 -20.18 43.67 -0.41
C ASP A 315 -19.38 43.25 0.83
N ILE A 316 -19.92 43.50 2.03
CA ILE A 316 -19.32 43.08 3.30
C ILE A 316 -19.24 41.57 3.37
N ARG A 317 -20.34 40.88 3.01
CA ARG A 317 -20.35 39.43 2.96
C ARG A 317 -19.29 38.85 2.02
N ARG A 318 -19.14 39.47 0.82
CA ARG A 318 -18.09 39.03 -0.16
C ARG A 318 -16.68 39.27 0.37
N THR A 319 -16.45 40.39 1.08
CA THR A 319 -15.14 40.71 1.67
C THR A 319 -14.72 39.65 2.71
N PHE A 320 -15.61 39.32 3.64
CA PHE A 320 -15.33 38.28 4.66
C PHE A 320 -15.17 36.87 4.07
N LEU A 321 -16.04 36.54 3.08
CA LEU A 321 -15.89 35.28 2.34
C LEU A 321 -14.54 35.18 1.62
N LEU A 322 -14.15 36.23 0.92
CA LEU A 322 -12.88 36.27 0.21
C LEU A 322 -11.69 36.20 1.17
N GLN A 323 -11.78 36.84 2.33
CA GLN A 323 -10.78 36.76 3.39
C GLN A 323 -10.61 35.32 3.90
N ALA A 324 -11.71 34.58 4.13
CA ALA A 324 -11.66 33.18 4.52
C ALA A 324 -11.01 32.30 3.45
N VAL A 325 -11.40 32.49 2.19
CA VAL A 325 -10.84 31.75 1.04
C VAL A 325 -9.34 31.99 0.90
N LEU A 326 -8.90 33.26 0.97
CA LEU A 326 -7.47 33.61 0.88
C LEU A 326 -6.66 33.02 2.02
N LEU A 327 -7.20 33.05 3.24
CA LEU A 327 -6.56 32.47 4.41
C LEU A 327 -6.39 30.95 4.28
N CYS A 328 -7.45 30.23 3.86
CA CYS A 328 -7.40 28.79 3.67
C CYS A 328 -6.58 28.40 2.44
N LEU A 329 -6.59 29.19 1.37
CA LEU A 329 -5.71 29.00 0.22
C LEU A 329 -4.23 29.10 0.62
N PHE A 330 -3.87 30.18 1.33
CA PHE A 330 -2.49 30.40 1.78
C PHE A 330 -2.06 29.30 2.79
N GLY A 331 -2.89 29.03 3.80
CA GLY A 331 -2.64 27.95 4.76
C GLY A 331 -2.52 26.59 4.07
N GLY A 332 -3.39 26.30 3.11
CA GLY A 332 -3.35 25.08 2.30
C GLY A 332 -2.06 24.93 1.51
N ILE A 333 -1.63 25.99 0.79
CA ILE A 333 -0.36 25.99 0.04
C ILE A 333 0.82 25.74 0.98
N VAL A 334 0.90 26.43 2.11
CA VAL A 334 2.00 26.26 3.07
C VAL A 334 1.99 24.85 3.66
N GLY A 335 0.83 24.32 4.04
CA GLY A 335 0.70 23.00 4.61
C GLY A 335 1.07 21.88 3.62
N LEU A 336 0.55 21.99 2.40
CA LEU A 336 0.87 21.02 1.33
C LEU A 336 2.34 21.09 0.92
N ALA A 337 2.93 22.30 0.87
CA ALA A 337 4.35 22.46 0.55
C ALA A 337 5.25 21.88 1.66
N ALA A 338 4.92 22.14 2.93
CA ALA A 338 5.64 21.58 4.07
C ALA A 338 5.55 20.05 4.13
N ALA A 339 4.36 19.50 3.94
CA ALA A 339 4.15 18.06 3.90
C ALA A 339 4.86 17.41 2.69
N GLY A 340 4.80 18.03 1.52
CA GLY A 340 5.52 17.60 0.32
C GLY A 340 7.05 17.63 0.51
N ALA A 341 7.57 18.65 1.19
CA ALA A 341 9.00 18.72 1.54
C ALA A 341 9.40 17.60 2.51
N LEU A 342 8.60 17.33 3.54
CA LEU A 342 8.83 16.23 4.48
C LEU A 342 8.86 14.87 3.76
N LEU A 343 7.94 14.63 2.82
CA LEU A 343 7.90 13.41 2.01
C LEU A 343 9.12 13.31 1.09
N HIS A 344 9.55 14.43 0.51
CA HIS A 344 10.71 14.45 -0.38
C HIS A 344 12.02 14.14 0.37
N PHE A 345 12.22 14.72 1.55
CA PHE A 345 13.43 14.49 2.35
C PHE A 345 13.39 13.16 3.12
N GLY A 346 12.22 12.70 3.56
CA GLY A 346 12.06 11.48 4.35
C GLY A 346 12.02 10.20 3.51
N ALA A 347 11.30 10.23 2.40
CA ALA A 347 11.19 9.11 1.46
C ALA A 347 10.72 9.65 0.11
N ALA A 348 11.65 9.98 -0.78
CA ALA A 348 11.36 10.54 -2.12
C ALA A 348 10.38 9.69 -2.95
N LEU A 349 10.19 8.41 -2.58
CA LEU A 349 9.28 7.45 -3.20
C LEU A 349 7.79 7.67 -2.85
N LEU A 350 7.50 8.48 -1.81
CA LEU A 350 6.15 8.68 -1.26
C LEU A 350 5.43 9.91 -1.84
N LEU A 351 6.02 10.60 -2.80
CA LEU A 351 5.40 11.79 -3.40
C LEU A 351 4.13 11.36 -4.18
N PRO A 352 2.95 11.87 -3.77
CA PRO A 352 1.72 11.59 -4.47
C PRO A 352 1.70 12.30 -5.83
N GLU A 353 0.85 11.81 -6.73
CA GLU A 353 0.63 12.46 -8.02
C GLU A 353 0.15 13.91 -7.83
N GLY A 354 0.53 14.80 -8.75
CA GLY A 354 0.15 16.22 -8.71
C GLY A 354 -1.36 16.46 -8.60
N ARG A 355 -2.18 15.51 -9.06
CA ARG A 355 -3.64 15.54 -8.93
C ARG A 355 -4.12 15.56 -7.47
N VAL A 356 -3.42 14.86 -6.57
CA VAL A 356 -3.75 14.82 -5.14
C VAL A 356 -3.48 16.18 -4.49
N PHE A 357 -2.38 16.83 -4.84
CA PHE A 357 -2.07 18.18 -4.37
C PHE A 357 -3.16 19.18 -4.78
N VAL A 358 -3.56 19.17 -6.05
CA VAL A 358 -4.61 20.05 -6.57
C VAL A 358 -5.95 19.74 -5.90
N GLY A 359 -6.30 18.47 -5.76
CA GLY A 359 -7.54 18.05 -5.08
C GLY A 359 -7.63 18.54 -3.63
N LEU A 360 -6.54 18.37 -2.86
CA LEU A 360 -6.49 18.82 -1.47
C LEU A 360 -6.48 20.36 -1.35
N LEU A 361 -5.87 21.07 -2.28
CA LEU A 361 -5.90 22.53 -2.32
C LEU A 361 -7.32 23.04 -2.60
N ILE A 362 -8.02 22.42 -3.55
CA ILE A 362 -9.43 22.74 -3.83
C ILE A 362 -10.29 22.42 -2.59
N LEU A 363 -10.10 21.28 -1.96
CA LEU A 363 -10.84 20.90 -0.75
C LEU A 363 -10.60 21.90 0.39
N SER A 364 -9.35 22.31 0.63
CA SER A 364 -9.01 23.32 1.64
C SER A 364 -9.65 24.67 1.34
N THR A 365 -9.68 25.12 0.10
CA THR A 365 -10.29 26.40 -0.28
C THR A 365 -11.81 26.37 -0.19
N LEU A 366 -12.46 25.29 -0.61
CA LEU A 366 -13.91 25.12 -0.51
C LEU A 366 -14.38 25.05 0.94
N SER A 367 -13.65 24.31 1.78
CA SER A 367 -13.95 24.24 3.21
C SER A 367 -13.73 25.59 3.90
N GLY A 368 -12.74 26.38 3.48
CA GLY A 368 -12.56 27.76 3.92
C GLY A 368 -13.73 28.67 3.55
N ALA A 369 -14.25 28.53 2.33
CA ALA A 369 -15.45 29.27 1.92
C ALA A 369 -16.67 28.90 2.80
N ALA A 370 -16.85 27.63 3.11
CA ALA A 370 -17.90 27.13 3.99
C ALA A 370 -17.76 27.69 5.43
N ALA A 371 -16.54 27.63 6.01
CA ALA A 371 -16.26 28.18 7.34
C ALA A 371 -16.47 29.72 7.42
N GLY A 372 -16.17 30.43 6.34
CA GLY A 372 -16.33 31.87 6.23
C GLY A 372 -17.78 32.34 6.05
N LEU A 373 -18.71 31.46 5.67
CA LEU A 373 -20.11 31.82 5.40
C LEU A 373 -20.81 32.40 6.63
N LEU A 374 -20.70 31.74 7.78
CA LEU A 374 -21.38 32.16 9.01
C LEU A 374 -20.87 33.51 9.52
N PRO A 375 -19.56 33.79 9.65
CA PRO A 375 -19.04 35.09 9.99
C PRO A 375 -19.45 36.19 8.99
N ALA A 376 -19.38 35.86 7.69
CA ALA A 376 -19.74 36.81 6.62
C ALA A 376 -21.20 37.23 6.67
N VAL A 377 -22.13 36.30 6.95
CA VAL A 377 -23.55 36.62 7.10
C VAL A 377 -23.81 37.46 8.36
N ARG A 378 -23.17 37.14 9.49
CA ARG A 378 -23.28 37.88 10.73
C ARG A 378 -22.74 39.32 10.60
N ALA A 379 -21.58 39.50 9.96
CA ALA A 379 -20.98 40.79 9.72
C ALA A 379 -21.87 41.69 8.81
N ALA A 380 -22.51 41.08 7.80
CA ALA A 380 -23.40 41.80 6.88
C ALA A 380 -24.77 42.14 7.48
N ALA A 381 -25.17 41.50 8.57
CA ALA A 381 -26.45 41.74 9.26
C ALA A 381 -26.38 42.82 10.36
N LEU A 382 -25.25 43.50 10.54
CA LEU A 382 -25.07 44.57 11.51
C LEU A 382 -25.89 45.82 11.12
N ASN A 383 -26.63 46.39 12.08
CA ASN A 383 -27.30 47.67 11.90
C ASN A 383 -26.27 48.80 11.99
N PRO A 384 -26.27 49.75 11.02
CA PRO A 384 -25.30 50.85 11.02
C PRO A 384 -25.36 51.69 12.30
N ILE A 385 -26.54 51.89 12.85
CA ILE A 385 -26.78 52.72 14.05
C ILE A 385 -26.14 52.05 15.29
N ASP A 386 -26.37 50.75 15.48
CA ASP A 386 -25.84 50.00 16.61
C ASP A 386 -24.32 49.80 16.51
N ALA A 387 -23.78 49.84 15.29
CA ALA A 387 -22.38 49.69 15.02
C ALA A 387 -21.53 50.96 15.31
N ILE A 388 -22.11 52.14 15.19
CA ILE A 388 -21.42 53.43 15.41
C ILE A 388 -21.53 53.88 16.87
N CYS A 389 -22.59 53.46 17.59
CA CYS A 389 -22.83 53.84 18.97
C CYS A 389 -22.14 52.95 20.03
N LYS A 390 -21.41 51.92 19.61
CA LYS A 390 -20.52 51.10 20.45
C LYS A 390 -19.07 51.57 20.36
#